data_7f3c100e6ac4887b244ddea1ebbbf8e7
#
_entry.id   7f3c100e6ac4887b244ddea1ebbbf8e7
#
_cell.length_a   1.000
_cell.length_b   1.000
_cell.length_c   1.000
_cell.angle_alpha   90.00
_cell.angle_beta   90.00
_cell.angle_gamma   90.00
#
_symmetry.space_group_name_H-M   'P 1'
#
loop_
_entity.id
_entity.type
_entity.pdbx_description
1 polymer ?
#
loop_
_entity_poly.entity_id
_entity_poly.type
_entity_poly.pdbx_seq_one_letter_code
_entity_poly.pdbx_strand_id
1 'polypeptide(L)'
;IVRTIKGVKRPALATPMPGAKQNFLLLDCGANVECRSEMLNAFGTMGSVYAEKVMGRETPKVALVNNGAEDTKGTPTYREAHKLLKANPCIHFAGNIEPRYIMDGDVDVVVCDGFTGNVILKLTEGVAKMLLGMLKQMFLANLGGKLAYLLLKGGVTDLKHQMDSEEYGGAPFLGAKQPVIKAHGSSKAKGIKNAIRQAKICVENDLCGTMQSALDELAAAQKTEE
;
A
#
# COMPACT_ATOMS: atom_id res chain seq x y z
N ILE A 1 -19.34 5.92 -16.67
CA ILE A 1 -18.74 5.10 -15.64
C ILE A 1 -17.24 5.02 -15.92
N VAL A 2 -16.39 5.13 -14.89
CA VAL A 2 -14.94 5.10 -15.00
C VAL A 2 -14.49 3.73 -15.52
N ARG A 3 -13.66 3.75 -16.58
CA ARG A 3 -13.04 2.53 -17.15
C ARG A 3 -11.64 2.34 -16.56
N THR A 4 -10.98 1.21 -16.86
CA THR A 4 -9.56 1.00 -16.57
C THR A 4 -8.68 1.63 -17.65
N ILE A 5 -7.44 1.99 -17.31
CA ILE A 5 -6.39 2.34 -18.26
C ILE A 5 -6.06 1.12 -19.12
N LYS A 6 -5.51 1.37 -20.32
CA LYS A 6 -5.18 0.30 -21.27
C LYS A 6 -4.17 -0.68 -20.67
N GLY A 7 -4.38 -1.97 -20.85
CA GLY A 7 -3.53 -3.01 -20.26
C GLY A 7 -3.93 -3.46 -18.85
N VAL A 8 -4.70 -2.67 -18.10
CA VAL A 8 -5.17 -3.05 -16.76
C VAL A 8 -6.50 -3.79 -16.86
N LYS A 9 -6.49 -5.08 -16.53
CA LYS A 9 -7.70 -5.92 -16.52
C LYS A 9 -8.65 -5.54 -15.38
N ARG A 10 -8.10 -5.30 -14.19
CA ARG A 10 -8.85 -4.88 -12.99
C ARG A 10 -8.00 -3.89 -12.19
N PRO A 11 -8.60 -2.81 -11.68
CA PRO A 11 -7.90 -1.89 -10.81
C PRO A 11 -7.60 -2.56 -9.46
N ALA A 12 -6.54 -2.12 -8.80
CA ALA A 12 -6.14 -2.60 -7.50
C ALA A 12 -6.44 -1.56 -6.42
N LEU A 13 -6.84 -2.01 -5.23
CA LEU A 13 -7.05 -1.14 -4.08
C LEU A 13 -5.74 -0.96 -3.34
N ALA A 14 -5.19 0.24 -3.33
CA ALA A 14 -3.95 0.56 -2.66
C ALA A 14 -4.22 1.27 -1.33
N THR A 15 -3.44 0.94 -0.29
CA THR A 15 -3.58 1.57 1.03
C THR A 15 -2.21 1.97 1.54
N PRO A 16 -1.96 3.28 1.81
CA PRO A 16 -0.79 3.68 2.56
C PRO A 16 -0.84 3.10 3.98
N MET A 17 0.23 2.47 4.40
CA MET A 17 0.38 1.82 5.70
C MET A 17 1.53 2.46 6.48
N PRO A 18 1.43 2.58 7.82
CA PRO A 18 2.54 3.04 8.63
C PRO A 18 3.65 1.98 8.67
N GLY A 19 4.89 2.41 8.53
CA GLY A 19 6.08 1.61 8.78
C GLY A 19 6.97 2.28 9.82
N ALA A 20 7.88 1.53 10.44
CA ALA A 20 8.75 2.04 11.49
C ALA A 20 9.70 3.16 11.00
N LYS A 21 10.25 3.02 9.80
CA LYS A 21 11.13 4.03 9.19
C LYS A 21 10.35 5.03 8.34
N GLN A 22 9.42 4.54 7.55
CA GLN A 22 8.58 5.34 6.65
C GLN A 22 7.32 4.59 6.26
N ASN A 23 6.30 5.35 5.82
CA ASN A 23 5.08 4.75 5.28
C ASN A 23 5.37 4.04 3.96
N PHE A 24 4.67 2.94 3.72
CA PHE A 24 4.71 2.16 2.48
C PHE A 24 3.30 2.00 1.89
N LEU A 25 3.22 1.62 0.62
CA LEU A 25 1.97 1.35 -0.08
C LEU A 25 1.72 -0.16 -0.13
N LEU A 26 0.64 -0.63 0.47
CA LEU A 26 0.18 -2.02 0.33
C LEU A 26 -0.81 -2.12 -0.83
N LEU A 27 -0.62 -3.09 -1.74
CA LEU A 27 -1.36 -3.23 -3.00
C LEU A 27 -1.40 -4.70 -3.44
N ASP A 28 -2.51 -5.36 -3.58
CA ASP A 28 -3.93 -5.03 -3.51
C ASP A 28 -4.50 -5.31 -2.09
N CYS A 29 -5.34 -4.41 -1.59
CA CYS A 29 -5.96 -4.53 -0.26
C CYS A 29 -7.40 -5.07 -0.28
N GLY A 30 -7.80 -5.82 -1.32
CA GLY A 30 -9.09 -6.49 -1.35
C GLY A 30 -10.01 -6.16 -2.53
N ALA A 31 -9.48 -5.62 -3.63
CA ALA A 31 -10.25 -5.48 -4.87
C ALA A 31 -10.27 -6.79 -5.68
N ASN A 32 -9.19 -7.57 -5.66
CA ASN A 32 -9.04 -8.80 -6.43
C ASN A 32 -8.56 -9.93 -5.51
N VAL A 33 -9.48 -10.79 -5.07
CA VAL A 33 -9.19 -11.90 -4.15
C VAL A 33 -8.14 -12.84 -4.72
N GLU A 34 -8.22 -13.15 -6.01
CA GLU A 34 -7.23 -13.94 -6.74
C GLU A 34 -6.63 -13.11 -7.87
N CYS A 35 -5.31 -13.14 -8.00
CA CYS A 35 -4.56 -12.45 -9.03
C CYS A 35 -3.75 -13.43 -9.88
N ARG A 36 -3.63 -13.13 -11.17
CA ARG A 36 -2.64 -13.77 -12.04
C ARG A 36 -1.29 -13.06 -11.88
N SER A 37 -0.22 -13.73 -12.26
CA SER A 37 1.15 -13.20 -12.20
C SER A 37 1.32 -11.85 -12.92
N GLU A 38 0.69 -11.71 -14.10
CA GLU A 38 0.74 -10.45 -14.87
C GLU A 38 0.02 -9.29 -14.17
N MET A 39 -1.03 -9.61 -13.37
CA MET A 39 -1.70 -8.59 -12.57
C MET A 39 -0.79 -8.08 -11.45
N LEU A 40 -0.09 -8.99 -10.75
CA LEU A 40 0.85 -8.62 -9.70
C LEU A 40 2.01 -7.79 -10.26
N ASN A 41 2.51 -8.12 -11.45
CA ASN A 41 3.51 -7.32 -12.16
C ASN A 41 2.99 -5.90 -12.47
N ALA A 42 1.79 -5.80 -13.05
CA ALA A 42 1.17 -4.49 -13.30
C ALA A 42 0.92 -3.70 -12.00
N PHE A 43 0.58 -4.37 -10.89
CA PHE A 43 0.42 -3.73 -9.58
C PHE A 43 1.75 -3.15 -9.09
N GLY A 44 2.87 -3.85 -9.29
CA GLY A 44 4.20 -3.33 -9.00
C GLY A 44 4.48 -2.02 -9.74
N THR A 45 4.21 -1.98 -11.04
CA THR A 45 4.38 -0.77 -11.86
C THR A 45 3.47 0.37 -11.40
N MET A 46 2.18 0.10 -11.20
CA MET A 46 1.22 1.12 -10.72
C MET A 46 1.56 1.63 -9.33
N GLY A 47 1.99 0.74 -8.44
CA GLY A 47 2.42 1.10 -7.08
C GLY A 47 3.66 1.96 -7.08
N SER A 48 4.65 1.65 -7.93
CA SER A 48 5.87 2.44 -8.11
C SER A 48 5.55 3.87 -8.55
N VAL A 49 4.70 4.02 -9.59
CA VAL A 49 4.26 5.34 -10.06
C VAL A 49 3.52 6.12 -8.98
N TYR A 50 2.66 5.46 -8.20
CA TYR A 50 1.97 6.12 -7.09
C TYR A 50 2.95 6.57 -5.99
N ALA A 51 3.89 5.72 -5.62
CA ALA A 51 4.89 6.05 -4.61
C ALA A 51 5.77 7.23 -5.06
N GLU A 52 6.14 7.30 -6.34
CA GLU A 52 6.87 8.44 -6.91
C GLU A 52 6.03 9.72 -6.90
N LYS A 53 4.84 9.70 -7.54
CA LYS A 53 4.04 10.91 -7.81
C LYS A 53 3.27 11.44 -6.60
N VAL A 54 2.86 10.56 -5.69
CA VAL A 54 1.98 10.93 -4.57
C VAL A 54 2.72 10.86 -3.23
N MET A 55 3.60 9.87 -3.04
CA MET A 55 4.34 9.72 -1.78
C MET A 55 5.72 10.40 -1.82
N GLY A 56 6.17 10.92 -2.99
CA GLY A 56 7.43 11.66 -3.14
C GLY A 56 8.68 10.77 -3.03
N ARG A 57 8.61 9.51 -3.47
CA ARG A 57 9.76 8.59 -3.51
C ARG A 57 10.50 8.75 -4.83
N GLU A 58 11.80 9.02 -4.80
CA GLU A 58 12.60 9.20 -6.02
C GLU A 58 12.82 7.90 -6.79
N THR A 59 13.08 6.80 -6.08
CA THR A 59 13.31 5.46 -6.67
C THR A 59 12.60 4.41 -5.80
N PRO A 60 11.26 4.25 -5.96
CA PRO A 60 10.47 3.40 -5.09
C PRO A 60 10.92 1.93 -5.15
N LYS A 61 11.23 1.35 -4.00
CA LYS A 61 11.52 -0.07 -3.87
C LYS A 61 10.23 -0.87 -3.82
N VAL A 62 10.07 -1.79 -4.76
CA VAL A 62 8.90 -2.68 -4.87
C VAL A 62 9.26 -4.07 -4.38
N ALA A 63 8.47 -4.63 -3.45
CA ALA A 63 8.64 -6.01 -3.00
C ALA A 63 7.35 -6.81 -3.17
N LEU A 64 7.49 -8.13 -3.36
CA LEU A 64 6.39 -9.08 -3.44
C LEU A 64 6.24 -9.81 -2.10
N VAL A 65 5.05 -9.75 -1.48
CA VAL A 65 4.77 -10.52 -0.26
C VAL A 65 4.94 -12.01 -0.53
N ASN A 66 5.67 -12.69 0.33
CA ASN A 66 5.85 -14.13 0.19
C ASN A 66 6.07 -14.79 1.57
N ASN A 67 6.04 -16.13 1.61
CA ASN A 67 6.31 -16.92 2.81
C ASN A 67 7.82 -17.19 3.05
N GLY A 68 8.70 -16.54 2.30
CA GLY A 68 10.15 -16.56 2.42
C GLY A 68 10.79 -15.61 1.42
N ALA A 69 12.03 -15.22 1.67
CA ALA A 69 12.76 -14.24 0.85
C ALA A 69 13.33 -14.81 -0.47
N GLU A 70 13.47 -16.15 -0.55
CA GLU A 70 14.09 -16.81 -1.70
C GLU A 70 13.18 -16.77 -2.94
N ASP A 71 13.78 -16.65 -4.13
CA ASP A 71 13.08 -16.57 -5.45
C ASP A 71 12.17 -17.78 -5.71
N THR A 72 12.44 -18.93 -5.07
CA THR A 72 11.71 -20.20 -5.24
C THR A 72 10.45 -20.34 -4.36
N LYS A 73 10.24 -19.42 -3.43
CA LYS A 73 9.11 -19.47 -2.48
C LYS A 73 7.78 -19.06 -3.11
N GLY A 74 6.72 -19.45 -2.43
CA GLY A 74 5.34 -19.13 -2.77
C GLY A 74 4.67 -20.10 -3.73
N THR A 75 3.44 -19.79 -4.06
CA THR A 75 2.62 -20.55 -5.02
C THR A 75 3.20 -20.44 -6.45
N PRO A 76 2.79 -21.30 -7.41
CA PRO A 76 3.21 -21.16 -8.80
C PRO A 76 2.97 -19.75 -9.36
N THR A 77 1.83 -19.14 -9.05
CA THR A 77 1.49 -17.76 -9.47
C THR A 77 2.48 -16.73 -8.89
N TYR A 78 2.86 -16.86 -7.63
CA TYR A 78 3.79 -15.93 -6.98
C TYR A 78 5.23 -16.11 -7.47
N ARG A 79 5.67 -17.34 -7.76
CA ARG A 79 6.97 -17.59 -8.38
C ARG A 79 7.06 -17.00 -9.77
N GLU A 80 5.98 -17.10 -10.55
CA GLU A 80 5.93 -16.47 -11.87
C GLU A 80 5.87 -14.94 -11.76
N ALA A 81 5.08 -14.40 -10.83
CA ALA A 81 5.05 -12.97 -10.56
C ALA A 81 6.42 -12.42 -10.13
N HIS A 82 7.18 -13.18 -9.33
CA HIS A 82 8.55 -12.80 -8.96
C HIS A 82 9.46 -12.64 -10.19
N LYS A 83 9.40 -13.58 -11.14
CA LYS A 83 10.18 -13.48 -12.38
C LYS A 83 9.79 -12.27 -13.22
N LEU A 84 8.48 -12.04 -13.38
CA LEU A 84 7.96 -10.91 -14.14
C LEU A 84 8.36 -9.57 -13.50
N LEU A 85 8.26 -9.44 -12.16
CA LEU A 85 8.69 -8.25 -11.44
C LEU A 85 10.20 -8.03 -11.53
N LYS A 86 11.00 -9.10 -11.49
CA LYS A 86 12.46 -9.05 -11.62
C LYS A 86 12.91 -8.61 -13.01
N ALA A 87 12.17 -9.00 -14.05
CA ALA A 87 12.41 -8.60 -15.44
C ALA A 87 11.78 -7.25 -15.81
N ASN A 88 10.98 -6.65 -14.93
CA ASN A 88 10.25 -5.40 -15.21
C ASN A 88 11.18 -4.18 -15.17
N PRO A 89 11.46 -3.52 -16.32
CA PRO A 89 12.38 -2.38 -16.36
C PRO A 89 11.80 -1.10 -15.75
N CYS A 90 10.46 -1.04 -15.49
CA CYS A 90 9.79 0.15 -15.00
C CYS A 90 9.83 0.28 -13.46
N ILE A 91 10.44 -0.68 -12.74
CA ILE A 91 10.45 -0.71 -11.27
C ILE A 91 11.82 -1.08 -10.71
N HIS A 92 12.06 -0.62 -9.48
CA HIS A 92 13.17 -1.13 -8.67
C HIS A 92 12.67 -2.28 -7.80
N PHE A 93 12.75 -3.51 -8.33
CA PHE A 93 12.29 -4.71 -7.61
C PHE A 93 13.30 -5.14 -6.56
N ALA A 94 12.86 -5.18 -5.29
CA ALA A 94 13.68 -5.56 -4.13
C ALA A 94 13.60 -7.07 -3.78
N GLY A 95 12.80 -7.85 -4.53
CA GLY A 95 12.61 -9.28 -4.27
C GLY A 95 11.37 -9.60 -3.43
N ASN A 96 11.34 -10.81 -2.87
CA ASN A 96 10.29 -11.24 -1.95
C ASN A 96 10.49 -10.62 -0.56
N ILE A 97 9.38 -10.33 0.12
CA ILE A 97 9.37 -9.86 1.51
C ILE A 97 8.43 -10.73 2.37
N GLU A 98 8.92 -11.19 3.51
CA GLU A 98 8.07 -11.86 4.48
C GLU A 98 7.18 -10.85 5.24
N PRO A 99 5.93 -11.20 5.59
CA PRO A 99 4.99 -10.29 6.25
C PRO A 99 5.52 -9.63 7.54
N ARG A 100 6.39 -10.30 8.28
CA ARG A 100 6.98 -9.76 9.52
C ARG A 100 7.88 -8.55 9.30
N TYR A 101 8.48 -8.41 8.11
CA TYR A 101 9.41 -7.31 7.78
C TYR A 101 8.76 -6.14 7.05
N ILE A 102 7.48 -6.29 6.65
CA ILE A 102 6.76 -5.22 5.93
C ILE A 102 6.71 -3.93 6.77
N MET A 103 6.51 -4.07 8.09
CA MET A 103 6.39 -2.94 9.00
C MET A 103 7.71 -2.22 9.32
N ASP A 104 8.86 -2.77 8.89
CA ASP A 104 10.15 -2.09 9.05
C ASP A 104 10.25 -0.83 8.19
N GLY A 105 9.48 -0.76 7.08
CA GLY A 105 9.45 0.38 6.17
C GLY A 105 10.72 0.49 5.31
N ASP A 106 11.35 -0.65 4.97
CA ASP A 106 12.53 -0.71 4.11
C ASP A 106 12.20 -0.72 2.61
N VAL A 107 10.92 -0.96 2.29
CA VAL A 107 10.37 -0.93 0.94
C VAL A 107 9.23 0.07 0.84
N ASP A 108 9.01 0.63 -0.34
CA ASP A 108 8.01 1.68 -0.57
C ASP A 108 6.68 1.11 -1.05
N VAL A 109 6.71 -0.01 -1.76
CA VAL A 109 5.54 -0.68 -2.33
C VAL A 109 5.60 -2.17 -2.03
N VAL A 110 4.53 -2.67 -1.46
CA VAL A 110 4.35 -4.08 -1.08
C VAL A 110 3.21 -4.66 -1.90
N VAL A 111 3.54 -5.55 -2.84
CA VAL A 111 2.60 -6.15 -3.78
C VAL A 111 2.11 -7.50 -3.27
N CYS A 112 0.80 -7.74 -3.37
CA CYS A 112 0.15 -9.02 -3.09
C CYS A 112 -1.20 -9.12 -3.82
N ASP A 113 -1.86 -10.28 -3.75
CA ASP A 113 -3.27 -10.39 -4.10
C ASP A 113 -4.18 -9.76 -3.04
N GLY A 114 -5.43 -9.50 -3.42
CA GLY A 114 -6.36 -8.81 -2.54
C GLY A 114 -6.79 -9.60 -1.31
N PHE A 115 -6.72 -10.95 -1.34
CA PHE A 115 -6.95 -11.75 -0.14
C PHE A 115 -5.83 -11.53 0.88
N THR A 116 -4.59 -11.73 0.47
CA THR A 116 -3.41 -11.53 1.30
C THR A 116 -3.33 -10.10 1.84
N GLY A 117 -3.51 -9.11 0.98
CA GLY A 117 -3.45 -7.70 1.39
C GLY A 117 -4.59 -7.30 2.34
N ASN A 118 -5.79 -7.81 2.15
CA ASN A 118 -6.90 -7.56 3.08
C ASN A 118 -6.64 -8.22 4.45
N VAL A 119 -6.04 -9.42 4.48
CA VAL A 119 -5.64 -10.08 5.73
C VAL A 119 -4.58 -9.24 6.45
N ILE A 120 -3.52 -8.80 5.76
CA ILE A 120 -2.48 -7.94 6.33
C ILE A 120 -3.09 -6.66 6.89
N LEU A 121 -3.91 -5.96 6.10
CA LEU A 121 -4.55 -4.70 6.50
C LEU A 121 -5.41 -4.91 7.76
N LYS A 122 -6.32 -5.87 7.75
CA LYS A 122 -7.27 -6.10 8.85
C LYS A 122 -6.58 -6.62 10.12
N LEU A 123 -5.57 -7.46 9.98
CA LEU A 123 -4.78 -7.92 11.12
C LEU A 123 -4.02 -6.76 11.75
N THR A 124 -3.38 -5.91 10.94
CA THR A 124 -2.65 -4.73 11.41
C THR A 124 -3.59 -3.74 12.13
N GLU A 125 -4.77 -3.44 11.56
CA GLU A 125 -5.79 -2.61 12.22
C GLU A 125 -6.20 -3.20 13.56
N GLY A 126 -6.42 -4.52 13.65
CA GLY A 126 -6.80 -5.22 14.86
C GLY A 126 -5.72 -5.16 15.95
N VAL A 127 -4.46 -5.46 15.58
CA VAL A 127 -3.31 -5.42 16.48
C VAL A 127 -3.06 -3.99 16.99
N ALA A 128 -3.09 -2.99 16.10
CA ALA A 128 -2.95 -1.59 16.48
C ALA A 128 -4.00 -1.16 17.50
N LYS A 129 -5.28 -1.50 17.28
CA LYS A 129 -6.38 -1.22 18.21
C LYS A 129 -6.18 -1.92 19.55
N MET A 130 -5.75 -3.18 19.55
CA MET A 130 -5.46 -3.94 20.77
C MET A 130 -4.33 -3.27 21.57
N LEU A 131 -3.20 -2.94 20.93
CA LEU A 131 -2.05 -2.31 21.61
C LEU A 131 -2.39 -0.94 22.17
N LEU A 132 -3.11 -0.09 21.44
CA LEU A 132 -3.59 1.20 21.92
C LEU A 132 -4.55 1.05 23.12
N GLY A 133 -5.38 0.00 23.12
CA GLY A 133 -6.25 -0.37 24.23
C GLY A 133 -5.45 -0.76 25.47
N MET A 134 -4.43 -1.59 25.33
CA MET A 134 -3.54 -2.00 26.42
C MET A 134 -2.76 -0.80 27.00
N LEU A 135 -2.23 0.07 26.17
CA LEU A 135 -1.57 1.31 26.60
C LEU A 135 -2.51 2.19 27.41
N LYS A 136 -3.75 2.37 26.94
CA LYS A 136 -4.76 3.12 27.69
C LYS A 136 -5.04 2.53 29.06
N GLN A 137 -5.18 1.19 29.15
CA GLN A 137 -5.40 0.51 30.45
C GLN A 137 -4.20 0.71 31.38
N MET A 138 -2.98 0.57 30.89
CA MET A 138 -1.75 0.78 31.65
C MET A 138 -1.68 2.21 32.24
N PHE A 139 -1.99 3.22 31.45
CA PHE A 139 -2.01 4.62 31.95
C PHE A 139 -3.14 4.90 32.95
N LEU A 140 -4.25 4.17 32.90
CA LEU A 140 -5.38 4.35 33.81
C LEU A 140 -5.30 3.50 35.09
N ALA A 141 -4.34 2.55 35.16
CA ALA A 141 -4.28 1.57 36.27
C ALA A 141 -4.07 2.17 37.65
N ASN A 142 -3.32 3.26 37.77
CA ASN A 142 -3.01 3.90 39.04
C ASN A 142 -2.64 5.38 38.88
N LEU A 143 -2.36 6.08 39.97
CA LEU A 143 -1.99 7.50 39.97
C LEU A 143 -0.67 7.75 39.23
N GLY A 144 0.32 6.85 39.37
CA GLY A 144 1.60 6.94 38.64
C GLY A 144 1.40 6.83 37.13
N GLY A 145 0.54 5.91 36.68
CA GLY A 145 0.18 5.78 35.26
C GLY A 145 -0.48 7.05 34.70
N LYS A 146 -1.40 7.66 35.48
CA LYS A 146 -2.03 8.93 35.05
C LYS A 146 -1.03 10.08 34.95
N LEU A 147 -0.06 10.16 35.86
CA LEU A 147 1.00 11.15 35.82
C LEU A 147 1.93 10.91 34.62
N ALA A 148 2.32 9.65 34.37
CA ALA A 148 3.11 9.27 33.19
C ALA A 148 2.38 9.65 31.89
N TYR A 149 1.06 9.44 31.79
CA TYR A 149 0.27 9.87 30.63
C TYR A 149 0.35 11.38 30.39
N LEU A 150 0.28 12.19 31.46
CA LEU A 150 0.41 13.65 31.31
C LEU A 150 1.76 14.06 30.71
N LEU A 151 2.84 13.39 31.14
CA LEU A 151 4.19 13.65 30.61
C LEU A 151 4.37 13.16 29.18
N LEU A 152 3.75 12.03 28.81
CA LEU A 152 3.90 11.37 27.51
C LEU A 152 2.78 11.69 26.52
N LYS A 153 1.83 12.57 26.88
CA LYS A 153 0.63 12.86 26.08
C LYS A 153 0.93 13.23 24.63
N GLY A 154 2.00 13.99 24.39
CA GLY A 154 2.44 14.36 23.03
C GLY A 154 2.76 13.12 22.19
N GLY A 155 3.69 12.28 22.65
CA GLY A 155 4.10 11.07 21.96
C GLY A 155 2.95 10.06 21.76
N VAL A 156 2.04 9.93 22.74
CA VAL A 156 0.84 9.08 22.58
C VAL A 156 -0.11 9.63 21.51
N THR A 157 -0.22 10.94 21.39
CA THR A 157 -1.04 11.58 20.37
C THR A 157 -0.42 11.37 18.98
N ASP A 158 0.89 11.54 18.85
CA ASP A 158 1.63 11.33 17.60
C ASP A 158 1.51 9.86 17.13
N LEU A 159 1.67 8.90 18.06
CA LEU A 159 1.46 7.48 17.75
C LEU A 159 0.04 7.19 17.24
N LYS A 160 -0.98 7.81 17.85
CA LYS A 160 -2.37 7.67 17.38
C LYS A 160 -2.56 8.26 15.99
N HIS A 161 -1.97 9.40 15.68
CA HIS A 161 -2.03 10.02 14.36
C HIS A 161 -1.36 9.15 13.30
N GLN A 162 -0.20 8.57 13.60
CA GLN A 162 0.49 7.65 12.67
C GLN A 162 -0.33 6.40 12.35
N MET A 163 -1.13 5.92 13.31
CA MET A 163 -1.99 4.73 13.16
C MET A 163 -3.41 5.06 12.69
N ASP A 164 -3.75 6.34 12.49
CA ASP A 164 -5.09 6.77 12.09
C ASP A 164 -5.25 6.70 10.56
N SER A 165 -6.01 5.71 10.08
CA SER A 165 -6.32 5.56 8.65
C SER A 165 -7.06 6.77 8.04
N GLU A 166 -7.74 7.60 8.85
CA GLU A 166 -8.37 8.83 8.36
C GLU A 166 -7.37 9.92 7.95
N GLU A 167 -6.11 9.85 8.43
CA GLU A 167 -5.05 10.78 8.02
C GLU A 167 -4.67 10.60 6.55
N TYR A 168 -4.68 9.36 6.06
CA TYR A 168 -4.34 9.05 4.66
C TYR A 168 -5.49 9.31 3.69
N GLY A 169 -6.73 9.49 4.19
CA GLY A 169 -7.87 9.96 3.41
C GLY A 169 -8.59 8.90 2.57
N GLY A 170 -8.17 7.64 2.61
CA GLY A 170 -8.79 6.55 1.89
C GLY A 170 -7.83 5.78 0.99
N ALA A 171 -8.35 4.76 0.32
CA ALA A 171 -7.62 3.85 -0.52
C ALA A 171 -7.88 4.14 -2.01
N PRO A 172 -6.88 4.56 -2.81
CA PRO A 172 -7.07 4.75 -4.24
C PRO A 172 -7.23 3.43 -4.99
N PHE A 173 -8.09 3.41 -6.00
CA PHE A 173 -8.17 2.36 -7.02
C PHE A 173 -7.18 2.69 -8.13
N LEU A 174 -5.98 2.10 -8.07
CA LEU A 174 -4.95 2.28 -9.10
C LEU A 174 -5.32 1.48 -10.36
N GLY A 175 -5.05 2.06 -11.52
CA GLY A 175 -5.41 1.48 -12.82
C GLY A 175 -6.80 1.88 -13.33
N ALA A 176 -7.53 2.75 -12.65
CA ALA A 176 -8.70 3.43 -13.19
C ALA A 176 -8.28 4.61 -14.07
N LYS A 177 -9.08 4.94 -15.13
CA LYS A 177 -8.79 6.08 -16.04
C LYS A 177 -8.86 7.45 -15.38
N GLN A 178 -9.50 7.54 -14.23
CA GLN A 178 -9.61 8.74 -13.41
C GLN A 178 -9.37 8.37 -11.95
N PRO A 179 -8.91 9.29 -11.11
CA PRO A 179 -8.73 9.03 -9.70
C PRO A 179 -10.04 8.60 -9.03
N VAL A 180 -10.03 7.43 -8.42
CA VAL A 180 -11.13 6.89 -7.63
C VAL A 180 -10.58 6.57 -6.25
N ILE A 181 -11.07 7.27 -5.22
CA ILE A 181 -10.62 7.09 -3.85
C ILE A 181 -11.76 6.48 -3.03
N LYS A 182 -11.52 5.32 -2.43
CA LYS A 182 -12.45 4.65 -1.53
C LYS A 182 -12.24 5.16 -0.11
N ALA A 183 -13.15 5.97 0.41
CA ALA A 183 -13.20 6.28 1.84
C ALA A 183 -13.67 5.04 2.64
N HIS A 184 -13.22 4.91 3.88
CA HIS A 184 -13.68 3.85 4.78
C HIS A 184 -15.16 4.05 5.13
N GLY A 185 -15.92 2.95 5.33
CA GLY A 185 -17.35 3.04 5.66
C GLY A 185 -17.67 3.81 6.95
N SER A 186 -16.72 3.90 7.88
CA SER A 186 -16.82 4.68 9.12
C SER A 186 -16.22 6.09 9.03
N SER A 187 -15.74 6.53 7.85
CA SER A 187 -15.12 7.82 7.68
C SER A 187 -16.04 8.97 8.06
N LYS A 188 -15.49 9.89 8.85
CA LYS A 188 -16.13 11.15 9.23
C LYS A 188 -15.66 12.29 8.31
N ALA A 189 -16.02 13.51 8.63
CA ALA A 189 -15.68 14.70 7.84
C ALA A 189 -14.17 14.81 7.52
N LYS A 190 -13.29 14.45 8.48
CA LYS A 190 -11.83 14.44 8.30
C LYS A 190 -11.41 13.44 7.21
N GLY A 191 -11.89 12.19 7.27
CA GLY A 191 -11.57 11.16 6.30
C GLY A 191 -12.04 11.52 4.89
N ILE A 192 -13.26 12.06 4.75
CA ILE A 192 -13.80 12.53 3.45
C ILE A 192 -12.97 13.72 2.91
N LYS A 193 -12.66 14.71 3.76
CA LYS A 193 -11.78 15.83 3.37
C LYS A 193 -10.43 15.33 2.84
N ASN A 194 -9.81 14.38 3.53
CA ASN A 194 -8.52 13.82 3.14
C ASN A 194 -8.62 12.97 1.87
N ALA A 195 -9.73 12.24 1.65
CA ALA A 195 -9.99 11.52 0.41
C ALA A 195 -10.11 12.47 -0.80
N ILE A 196 -10.80 13.60 -0.65
CA ILE A 196 -10.89 14.63 -1.69
C ILE A 196 -9.51 15.25 -1.95
N ARG A 197 -8.73 15.56 -0.90
CA ARG A 197 -7.35 16.05 -1.03
C ARG A 197 -6.49 15.06 -1.81
N GLN A 198 -6.57 13.77 -1.53
CA GLN A 198 -5.82 12.73 -2.23
C GLN A 198 -6.22 12.66 -3.70
N ALA A 199 -7.52 12.71 -4.02
CA ALA A 199 -7.98 12.75 -5.40
C ALA A 199 -7.42 13.97 -6.16
N LYS A 200 -7.42 15.14 -5.51
CA LYS A 200 -6.83 16.37 -6.05
C LYS A 200 -5.33 16.18 -6.37
N ILE A 201 -4.55 15.63 -5.43
CA ILE A 201 -3.11 15.37 -5.62
C ILE A 201 -2.90 14.42 -6.81
N CYS A 202 -3.71 13.38 -6.95
CA CYS A 202 -3.63 12.44 -8.07
C CYS A 202 -3.87 13.14 -9.43
N VAL A 203 -4.80 14.10 -9.49
CA VAL A 203 -5.06 14.89 -10.71
C VAL A 203 -3.91 15.86 -11.00
N GLU A 204 -3.46 16.62 -9.99
CA GLU A 204 -2.41 17.62 -10.14
C GLU A 204 -1.06 17.02 -10.58
N ASN A 205 -0.77 15.78 -10.21
CA ASN A 205 0.44 15.06 -10.59
C ASN A 205 0.26 14.14 -11.81
N ASP A 206 -0.85 14.26 -12.54
CA ASP A 206 -1.18 13.41 -13.69
C ASP A 206 -0.91 11.92 -13.45
N LEU A 207 -1.38 11.41 -12.32
CA LEU A 207 -1.14 10.02 -11.90
C LEU A 207 -1.60 9.00 -12.95
N CYS A 208 -2.79 9.21 -13.53
CA CYS A 208 -3.37 8.26 -14.48
C CYS A 208 -2.62 8.24 -15.82
N GLY A 209 -2.18 9.41 -16.33
CA GLY A 209 -1.38 9.51 -17.55
C GLY A 209 0.00 8.87 -17.36
N THR A 210 0.67 9.17 -16.25
CA THR A 210 1.97 8.57 -15.91
C THR A 210 1.87 7.04 -15.77
N MET A 211 0.81 6.53 -15.12
CA MET A 211 0.58 5.08 -15.03
C MET A 211 0.36 4.44 -16.40
N GLN A 212 -0.40 5.10 -17.30
CA GLN A 212 -0.62 4.59 -18.64
C GLN A 212 0.71 4.48 -19.39
N SER A 213 1.56 5.52 -19.33
CA SER A 213 2.86 5.53 -19.98
C SER A 213 3.78 4.41 -19.47
N ALA A 214 3.86 4.22 -18.17
CA ALA A 214 4.66 3.16 -17.54
C ALA A 214 4.17 1.75 -17.93
N LEU A 215 2.85 1.55 -18.04
CA LEU A 215 2.28 0.27 -18.47
C LEU A 215 2.44 0.03 -19.97
N ASP A 216 2.42 1.06 -20.79
CA ASP A 216 2.72 0.94 -22.23
C ASP A 216 4.21 0.58 -22.46
N GLU A 217 5.13 1.13 -21.65
CA GLU A 217 6.55 0.77 -21.63
C GLU A 217 6.76 -0.69 -21.19
N LEU A 218 6.12 -1.11 -20.10
CA LEU A 218 6.14 -2.51 -19.67
C LEU A 218 5.67 -3.46 -20.77
N ALA A 219 4.55 -3.13 -21.44
CA ALA A 219 4.01 -3.95 -22.53
C ALA A 219 4.93 -3.99 -23.75
N ALA A 220 5.68 -2.92 -24.01
CA ALA A 220 6.68 -2.89 -25.10
C ALA A 220 7.88 -3.77 -24.77
N ALA A 221 8.40 -3.72 -23.54
CA ALA A 221 9.50 -4.56 -23.08
C ALA A 221 9.18 -6.05 -23.18
N GLN A 222 7.99 -6.47 -22.75
CA GLN A 222 7.54 -7.87 -22.81
C GLN A 222 7.44 -8.44 -24.25
N LYS A 223 7.16 -7.60 -25.25
CA LYS A 223 7.11 -8.02 -26.66
C LYS A 223 8.49 -8.20 -27.30
N THR A 224 9.52 -7.63 -26.71
CA THR A 224 10.90 -7.72 -27.22
C THR A 224 11.60 -9.00 -26.75
N GLU A 225 11.06 -9.64 -25.71
CA GLU A 225 11.59 -10.89 -25.14
C GLU A 225 10.92 -12.16 -25.70
N GLU A 226 9.82 -12.05 -26.48
CA GLU A 226 9.18 -13.12 -27.26
C GLU A 226 9.79 -13.21 -28.69
#